data_f16ff342c3dd7b65a9265da0ad0a0ef9
#
_entry.id   f16ff342c3dd7b65a9265da0ad0a0ef9
#
_cell.length_a   1.000
_cell.length_b   1.000
_cell.length_c   1.000
_cell.angle_alpha   90.00
_cell.angle_beta   90.00
_cell.angle_gamma   90.00
#
_symmetry.space_group_name_H-M   'P 1'
#
loop_
_entity.id
_entity.type
_entity.pdbx_description
1 polymer ?
#
loop_
_entity_poly.entity_id
_entity_poly.type
_entity_poly.pdbx_seq_one_letter_code
_entity_poly.pdbx_strand_id
1 'polypeptide(L)'
;MASTATGCLAENSSADVIIQIAKPVLRQRKLFLVAKRVFDIVCSFLGLLILAIPMMIIALIISIDSPGAPIFKQERLGINGKPFMIYKFRSMRLDAEENGPQWADEQDPRCTHFGQILRRTRLDELPQLYNILRGDMSFVGPRPERAYFYREFEKYIPGFSNRLIVTPGLTGYAQVNGGYSLKPEEKIIYDMEYIERQSIALDLRCLLKTVHIVF
;
A
#
# COMPACT_ATOMS: atom_id res chain seq x y z
N MET A 1 27.59 -14.60 1.73
CA MET A 1 27.80 -14.24 0.32
C MET A 1 26.89 -13.07 0.01
N ALA A 2 27.49 -11.90 -0.07
CA ALA A 2 26.79 -10.64 -0.32
C ALA A 2 26.30 -10.60 -1.77
N SER A 3 25.00 -10.44 -1.96
CA SER A 3 24.41 -10.18 -3.28
C SER A 3 24.42 -8.67 -3.49
N THR A 4 25.25 -8.26 -4.40
CA THR A 4 25.43 -6.90 -4.86
C THR A 4 24.15 -6.37 -5.52
N ALA A 5 23.44 -5.51 -4.81
CA ALA A 5 22.55 -4.55 -5.44
C ALA A 5 23.44 -3.49 -6.11
N THR A 6 23.83 -3.70 -7.36
CA THR A 6 24.64 -2.76 -8.12
C THR A 6 23.72 -1.65 -8.63
N GLY A 7 23.54 -0.62 -7.81
CA GLY A 7 23.07 0.67 -8.27
C GLY A 7 24.20 1.33 -9.05
N CYS A 8 24.08 1.41 -10.37
CA CYS A 8 25.01 2.15 -11.21
C CYS A 8 24.76 3.65 -10.97
N LEU A 9 25.65 4.31 -10.24
CA LEU A 9 25.70 5.77 -10.15
C LEU A 9 26.34 6.28 -11.44
N ALA A 10 25.55 6.90 -12.29
CA ALA A 10 26.09 7.69 -13.38
C ALA A 10 26.23 9.13 -12.88
N GLU A 11 27.46 9.55 -12.57
CA GLU A 11 27.81 10.94 -12.30
C GLU A 11 27.76 11.75 -13.61
N ASN A 12 26.79 12.66 -13.70
CA ASN A 12 26.87 13.80 -14.60
C ASN A 12 26.76 15.09 -13.77
N SER A 13 27.73 15.95 -14.00
CA SER A 13 28.01 17.21 -13.34
C SER A 13 26.78 18.07 -13.11
N SER A 14 26.62 18.51 -11.85
CA SER A 14 25.67 19.52 -11.35
C SER A 14 24.19 19.24 -11.58
N ALA A 15 23.52 18.87 -10.49
CA ALA A 15 22.06 18.69 -10.27
C ALA A 15 21.52 17.30 -10.60
N ASP A 16 20.81 16.77 -9.63
CA ASP A 16 19.88 15.63 -9.67
C ASP A 16 20.50 14.24 -9.92
N VAL A 17 20.82 13.55 -8.84
CA VAL A 17 21.12 12.11 -8.86
C VAL A 17 19.83 11.38 -9.31
N ILE A 18 19.74 11.04 -10.58
CA ILE A 18 18.64 10.22 -11.10
C ILE A 18 18.88 8.78 -10.65
N ILE A 19 18.10 8.31 -9.69
CA ILE A 19 18.15 6.92 -9.22
C ILE A 19 17.41 6.07 -10.24
N GLN A 20 18.12 5.36 -11.11
CA GLN A 20 17.50 4.42 -12.05
C GLN A 20 17.26 3.07 -11.36
N ILE A 21 16.00 2.62 -11.31
CA ILE A 21 15.61 1.34 -10.72
C ILE A 21 15.63 0.25 -11.79
N ALA A 22 16.52 -0.72 -11.61
CA ALA A 22 16.58 -1.89 -12.48
C ALA A 22 15.32 -2.76 -12.32
N LYS A 23 14.92 -3.43 -13.40
CA LYS A 23 13.81 -4.37 -13.35
C LYS A 23 14.18 -5.57 -12.46
N PRO A 24 13.41 -5.86 -11.40
CA PRO A 24 13.74 -6.93 -10.48
C PRO A 24 13.59 -8.31 -11.14
N VAL A 25 14.43 -9.25 -10.72
CA VAL A 25 14.38 -10.63 -11.20
C VAL A 25 13.34 -11.40 -10.39
N LEU A 26 12.20 -11.69 -11.01
CA LEU A 26 11.17 -12.52 -10.38
C LEU A 26 11.62 -13.99 -10.34
N ARG A 27 11.92 -14.50 -9.17
CA ARG A 27 12.00 -15.94 -8.93
C ARG A 27 10.57 -16.48 -8.77
N GLN A 28 9.88 -16.72 -9.89
CA GLN A 28 8.50 -17.22 -9.87
C GLN A 28 8.45 -18.61 -9.22
N ARG A 29 8.06 -18.67 -7.97
CA ARG A 29 7.72 -19.90 -7.26
C ARG A 29 6.20 -20.07 -7.32
N LYS A 30 5.68 -20.78 -8.32
CA LYS A 30 4.23 -21.00 -8.49
C LYS A 30 3.55 -21.47 -7.19
N LEU A 31 4.20 -22.38 -6.45
CA LEU A 31 3.68 -22.86 -5.17
C LEU A 31 3.54 -21.75 -4.13
N PHE A 32 4.51 -20.83 -4.04
CA PHE A 32 4.42 -19.67 -3.17
C PHE A 32 3.22 -18.79 -3.53
N LEU A 33 3.03 -18.47 -4.80
CA LEU A 33 1.92 -17.62 -5.25
C LEU A 33 0.56 -18.26 -4.96
N VAL A 34 0.43 -19.57 -5.15
CA VAL A 34 -0.80 -20.31 -4.81
C VAL A 34 -1.04 -20.30 -3.30
N ALA A 35 -0.03 -20.64 -2.49
CA ALA A 35 -0.14 -20.63 -1.04
C ALA A 35 -0.51 -19.24 -0.50
N LYS A 36 0.15 -18.20 -1.03
CA LYS A 36 -0.14 -16.80 -0.71
C LYS A 36 -1.60 -16.45 -1.04
N ARG A 37 -2.08 -16.83 -2.22
CA ARG A 37 -3.46 -16.55 -2.63
C ARG A 37 -4.50 -17.28 -1.77
N VAL A 38 -4.25 -18.54 -1.43
CA VAL A 38 -5.12 -19.30 -0.51
C VAL A 38 -5.16 -18.61 0.86
N PHE A 39 -4.01 -18.22 1.40
CA PHE A 39 -3.93 -17.47 2.65
C PHE A 39 -4.72 -16.15 2.56
N ASP A 40 -4.54 -15.37 1.48
CA ASP A 40 -5.25 -14.11 1.25
C ASP A 40 -6.78 -14.33 1.26
N ILE A 41 -7.28 -15.34 0.55
CA ILE A 41 -8.73 -15.65 0.49
C ILE A 41 -9.25 -16.04 1.87
N VAL A 42 -8.60 -17.00 2.53
CA VAL A 42 -9.08 -17.53 3.81
C VAL A 42 -9.07 -16.44 4.88
N CYS A 43 -7.95 -15.74 5.03
CA CYS A 43 -7.83 -14.71 6.07
C CYS A 43 -8.70 -13.48 5.80
N SER A 44 -8.86 -13.05 4.56
CA SER A 44 -9.74 -11.92 4.24
C SER A 44 -11.22 -12.26 4.41
N PHE A 45 -11.63 -13.48 4.04
CA PHE A 45 -13.00 -13.96 4.25
C PHE A 45 -13.34 -14.03 5.74
N LEU A 46 -12.48 -14.69 6.54
CA LEU A 46 -12.66 -14.76 7.99
C LEU A 46 -12.61 -13.37 8.64
N GLY A 47 -11.70 -12.51 8.19
CA GLY A 47 -11.60 -11.13 8.66
C GLY A 47 -12.88 -10.33 8.41
N LEU A 48 -13.46 -10.43 7.20
CA LEU A 48 -14.72 -9.77 6.88
C LEU A 48 -15.87 -10.31 7.73
N LEU A 49 -15.92 -11.62 7.99
CA LEU A 49 -16.98 -12.22 8.81
C LEU A 49 -16.86 -11.78 10.29
N ILE A 50 -15.68 -11.87 10.87
CA ILE A 50 -15.43 -11.51 12.28
C ILE A 50 -15.60 -10.02 12.51
N LEU A 51 -15.11 -9.19 11.58
CA LEU A 51 -15.11 -7.73 11.71
C LEU A 51 -16.39 -7.08 11.14
N ALA A 52 -17.37 -7.85 10.68
CA ALA A 52 -18.60 -7.30 10.10
C ALA A 52 -19.33 -6.34 11.05
N ILE A 53 -19.52 -6.73 12.31
CA ILE A 53 -20.20 -5.90 13.33
C ILE A 53 -19.36 -4.66 13.66
N PRO A 54 -18.06 -4.76 14.02
CA PRO A 54 -17.18 -3.58 14.17
C PRO A 54 -17.20 -2.64 12.98
N MET A 55 -17.15 -3.17 11.76
CA MET A 55 -17.18 -2.35 10.53
C MET A 55 -18.51 -1.61 10.37
N MET A 56 -19.64 -2.23 10.69
CA MET A 56 -20.95 -1.55 10.69
C MET A 56 -21.00 -0.42 11.73
N ILE A 57 -20.47 -0.64 12.92
CA ILE A 57 -20.40 0.40 13.97
C ILE A 57 -19.54 1.57 13.50
N ILE A 58 -18.36 1.32 12.94
CA ILE A 58 -17.49 2.34 12.37
C ILE A 58 -18.21 3.14 11.27
N ALA A 59 -18.89 2.46 10.35
CA ALA A 59 -19.65 3.09 9.28
C ALA A 59 -20.75 4.01 9.82
N LEU A 60 -21.46 3.58 10.88
CA LEU A 60 -22.48 4.39 11.54
C LEU A 60 -21.88 5.64 12.18
N ILE A 61 -20.76 5.50 12.93
CA ILE A 61 -20.07 6.64 13.55
C ILE A 61 -19.62 7.65 12.48
N ILE A 62 -19.02 7.20 11.38
CA ILE A 62 -18.61 8.09 10.27
C ILE A 62 -19.82 8.84 9.69
N SER A 63 -20.97 8.18 9.56
CA SER A 63 -22.19 8.81 9.02
C SER A 63 -22.79 9.87 9.95
N ILE A 64 -22.52 9.74 11.25
CA ILE A 64 -22.91 10.74 12.28
C ILE A 64 -21.89 11.89 12.35
N ASP A 65 -20.57 11.57 12.26
CA ASP A 65 -19.47 12.53 12.37
C ASP A 65 -19.44 13.54 11.21
N SER A 66 -19.80 13.10 10.01
CA SER A 66 -19.78 13.96 8.82
C SER A 66 -20.74 13.49 7.72
N PRO A 67 -21.38 14.42 6.94
CA PRO A 67 -22.31 14.06 5.87
C PRO A 67 -21.59 13.26 4.75
N GLY A 68 -22.36 12.35 4.09
CA GLY A 68 -21.88 11.58 2.93
C GLY A 68 -21.61 10.10 3.22
N ALA A 69 -21.23 9.34 2.18
CA ALA A 69 -21.01 7.89 2.28
C ALA A 69 -19.87 7.52 3.25
N PRO A 70 -20.03 6.51 4.12
CA PRO A 70 -18.99 6.10 5.07
C PRO A 70 -17.80 5.39 4.39
N ILE A 71 -17.99 4.86 3.17
CA ILE A 71 -16.95 4.19 2.39
C ILE A 71 -16.42 5.15 1.32
N PHE A 72 -15.13 5.42 1.39
CA PHE A 72 -14.38 6.12 0.36
C PHE A 72 -13.86 5.13 -0.67
N LYS A 73 -13.93 5.53 -1.95
CA LYS A 73 -13.46 4.74 -3.10
C LYS A 73 -12.48 5.59 -3.90
N GLN A 74 -11.35 4.99 -4.26
CA GLN A 74 -10.35 5.67 -5.08
C GLN A 74 -9.69 4.70 -6.03
N GLU A 75 -9.43 5.14 -7.27
CA GLU A 75 -8.71 4.33 -8.24
C GLU A 75 -7.22 4.26 -7.89
N ARG A 76 -6.68 3.05 -7.97
CA ARG A 76 -5.26 2.73 -7.76
C ARG A 76 -4.77 1.79 -8.86
N LEU A 77 -3.45 1.73 -9.07
CA LEU A 77 -2.86 0.77 -9.97
C LEU A 77 -2.50 -0.52 -9.22
N GLY A 78 -2.98 -1.63 -9.76
CA GLY A 78 -2.68 -2.99 -9.32
C GLY A 78 -1.63 -3.68 -10.18
N ILE A 79 -1.61 -5.00 -10.14
CA ILE A 79 -0.66 -5.82 -10.90
C ILE A 79 -0.72 -5.49 -12.40
N ASN A 80 0.46 -5.37 -13.03
CA ASN A 80 0.64 -5.00 -14.43
C ASN A 80 -0.03 -3.67 -14.83
N GLY A 81 -0.18 -2.75 -13.86
CA GLY A 81 -0.78 -1.44 -14.09
C GLY A 81 -2.30 -1.45 -14.30
N LYS A 82 -2.99 -2.55 -14.04
CA LYS A 82 -4.45 -2.61 -14.13
C LYS A 82 -5.09 -1.74 -13.05
N PRO A 83 -5.97 -0.80 -13.40
CA PRO A 83 -6.66 0.01 -12.42
C PRO A 83 -7.67 -0.82 -11.62
N PHE A 84 -7.80 -0.55 -10.34
CA PHE A 84 -8.84 -1.10 -9.46
C PHE A 84 -9.30 -0.06 -8.45
N MET A 85 -10.50 -0.25 -7.90
CA MET A 85 -11.05 0.61 -6.85
C MET A 85 -10.65 0.09 -5.47
N ILE A 86 -9.82 0.86 -4.74
CA ILE A 86 -9.53 0.59 -3.34
C ILE A 86 -10.68 1.09 -2.47
N TYR A 87 -11.05 0.32 -1.45
CA TYR A 87 -12.10 0.67 -0.50
C TYR A 87 -11.49 0.99 0.86
N LYS A 88 -11.91 2.13 1.44
CA LYS A 88 -11.51 2.55 2.79
C LYS A 88 -12.71 3.14 3.53
N PHE A 89 -12.65 3.17 4.84
CA PHE A 89 -13.52 4.08 5.58
C PHE A 89 -13.12 5.53 5.30
N ARG A 90 -14.12 6.39 5.14
CA ARG A 90 -13.87 7.82 4.96
C ARG A 90 -13.31 8.40 6.25
N SER A 91 -12.12 8.91 6.18
CA SER A 91 -11.39 9.57 7.26
C SER A 91 -11.14 11.06 7.03
N MET A 92 -11.49 11.54 5.83
CA MET A 92 -11.30 12.94 5.43
C MET A 92 -12.63 13.61 5.09
N ARG A 93 -12.65 14.94 5.13
CA ARG A 93 -13.78 15.77 4.69
C ARG A 93 -14.03 15.57 3.20
N LEU A 94 -15.24 15.91 2.73
CA LEU A 94 -15.62 15.76 1.32
C LEU A 94 -14.82 16.67 0.38
N ASP A 95 -14.40 17.84 0.87
CA ASP A 95 -13.60 18.84 0.16
C ASP A 95 -12.08 18.56 0.17
N ALA A 96 -11.65 17.43 0.76
CA ALA A 96 -10.23 17.12 0.99
C ALA A 96 -9.35 17.12 -0.27
N GLU A 97 -9.92 16.95 -1.45
CA GLU A 97 -9.21 16.88 -2.74
C GLU A 97 -9.62 18.03 -3.71
N GLU A 98 -10.25 19.10 -3.25
CA GLU A 98 -10.61 20.25 -4.10
C GLU A 98 -9.39 20.87 -4.80
N ASN A 99 -8.23 20.85 -4.15
CA ASN A 99 -6.96 21.32 -4.72
C ASN A 99 -6.17 20.24 -5.47
N GLY A 100 -6.84 19.14 -5.85
CA GLY A 100 -6.24 18.02 -6.58
C GLY A 100 -5.56 16.98 -5.69
N PRO A 101 -4.87 16.01 -6.32
CA PRO A 101 -4.20 14.92 -5.63
C PRO A 101 -3.06 15.41 -4.75
N GLN A 102 -3.12 15.16 -3.46
CA GLN A 102 -2.06 15.49 -2.51
C GLN A 102 -1.53 14.23 -1.83
N TRP A 103 -0.25 14.21 -1.52
CA TRP A 103 0.33 13.20 -0.65
C TRP A 103 -0.24 13.37 0.76
N ALA A 104 -0.59 12.27 1.39
CA ALA A 104 -1.21 12.30 2.70
C ALA A 104 -0.16 12.17 3.80
N ASP A 105 -0.19 13.09 4.77
CA ASP A 105 0.65 13.07 5.96
C ASP A 105 -0.03 12.37 7.14
N GLU A 106 0.75 12.06 8.17
CA GLU A 106 0.25 11.41 9.38
C GLU A 106 -0.74 12.32 10.14
N GLN A 107 -0.45 13.64 10.21
CA GLN A 107 -1.31 14.65 10.82
C GLN A 107 -1.97 15.54 9.77
N ASP A 108 -2.70 14.91 8.85
CA ASP A 108 -3.32 15.58 7.74
C ASP A 108 -4.53 16.43 8.20
N PRO A 109 -4.53 17.78 8.01
CA PRO A 109 -5.58 18.66 8.47
C PRO A 109 -6.94 18.45 7.78
N ARG A 110 -6.95 17.70 6.69
CA ARG A 110 -8.18 17.34 5.95
C ARG A 110 -8.98 16.23 6.62
N CYS A 111 -8.42 15.59 7.67
CA CYS A 111 -9.09 14.54 8.41
C CYS A 111 -10.23 15.08 9.27
N THR A 112 -11.34 14.33 9.36
CA THR A 112 -12.35 14.55 10.40
C THR A 112 -11.82 14.15 11.77
N HIS A 113 -12.49 14.56 12.84
CA HIS A 113 -12.05 14.21 14.20
C HIS A 113 -11.99 12.69 14.41
N PHE A 114 -13.05 11.97 14.02
CA PHE A 114 -13.07 10.51 14.09
C PHE A 114 -12.13 9.89 13.05
N GLY A 115 -11.97 10.52 11.89
CA GLY A 115 -11.06 10.10 10.82
C GLY A 115 -9.59 10.04 11.26
N GLN A 116 -9.15 10.95 12.14
CA GLN A 116 -7.80 10.92 12.73
C GLN A 116 -7.58 9.66 13.57
N ILE A 117 -8.59 9.27 14.37
CA ILE A 117 -8.55 8.04 15.17
C ILE A 117 -8.46 6.83 14.25
N LEU A 118 -9.30 6.76 13.21
CA LEU A 118 -9.30 5.65 12.25
C LEU A 118 -7.94 5.49 11.56
N ARG A 119 -7.32 6.59 11.13
CA ARG A 119 -6.00 6.56 10.47
C ARG A 119 -4.88 6.13 11.42
N ARG A 120 -4.88 6.66 12.65
CA ARG A 120 -3.88 6.29 13.65
C ARG A 120 -3.95 4.82 14.04
N THR A 121 -5.15 4.24 14.08
CA THR A 121 -5.40 2.83 14.39
C THR A 121 -5.43 1.93 13.15
N ARG A 122 -5.28 2.47 11.96
CA ARG A 122 -5.39 1.76 10.67
C ARG A 122 -6.75 1.10 10.42
N LEU A 123 -7.75 1.41 11.23
CA LEU A 123 -9.10 0.87 11.05
C LEU A 123 -9.79 1.38 9.78
N ASP A 124 -9.34 2.54 9.25
CA ASP A 124 -9.81 3.04 7.96
C ASP A 124 -9.53 2.07 6.80
N GLU A 125 -8.56 1.18 6.93
CA GLU A 125 -8.15 0.25 5.89
C GLU A 125 -8.89 -1.11 5.91
N LEU A 126 -9.74 -1.37 6.94
CA LEU A 126 -10.48 -2.64 7.05
C LEU A 126 -11.31 -3.01 5.80
N PRO A 127 -11.98 -2.07 5.10
CA PRO A 127 -12.71 -2.41 3.87
C PRO A 127 -11.85 -2.98 2.75
N GLN A 128 -10.51 -2.80 2.79
CA GLN A 128 -9.58 -3.39 1.82
C GLN A 128 -9.52 -4.93 1.91
N LEU A 129 -9.99 -5.53 3.01
CA LEU A 129 -10.19 -6.99 3.07
C LEU A 129 -11.05 -7.50 1.91
N TYR A 130 -12.01 -6.70 1.44
CA TYR A 130 -12.79 -7.03 0.26
C TYR A 130 -11.95 -6.98 -1.03
N ASN A 131 -11.02 -6.03 -1.17
CA ASN A 131 -10.08 -6.00 -2.29
C ASN A 131 -9.15 -7.22 -2.30
N ILE A 132 -8.71 -7.67 -1.11
CA ILE A 132 -7.89 -8.87 -0.97
C ILE A 132 -8.69 -10.11 -1.37
N LEU A 133 -9.92 -10.24 -0.88
CA LEU A 133 -10.81 -11.36 -1.23
C LEU A 133 -11.04 -11.44 -2.74
N ARG A 134 -11.29 -10.31 -3.39
CA ARG A 134 -11.44 -10.20 -4.86
C ARG A 134 -10.17 -10.56 -5.64
N GLY A 135 -8.99 -10.33 -5.07
CA GLY A 135 -7.70 -10.55 -5.73
C GLY A 135 -7.09 -9.29 -6.35
N ASP A 136 -7.69 -8.13 -6.11
CA ASP A 136 -7.11 -6.84 -6.49
C ASP A 136 -5.84 -6.54 -5.66
N MET A 137 -5.82 -7.05 -4.41
CA MET A 137 -4.76 -6.88 -3.43
C MET A 137 -4.38 -8.20 -2.75
N SER A 138 -3.27 -8.17 -2.01
CA SER A 138 -2.81 -9.19 -1.06
C SER A 138 -2.66 -8.57 0.33
N PHE A 139 -2.51 -9.38 1.38
CA PHE A 139 -2.12 -8.85 2.69
C PHE A 139 -0.75 -8.18 2.63
N VAL A 140 0.22 -8.78 1.93
CA VAL A 140 1.60 -8.27 1.86
C VAL A 140 2.01 -8.00 0.43
N GLY A 141 2.55 -6.81 0.18
CA GLY A 141 3.03 -6.37 -1.14
C GLY A 141 3.34 -4.87 -1.15
N PRO A 142 3.86 -4.33 -2.26
CA PRO A 142 4.02 -2.90 -2.43
C PRO A 142 2.68 -2.17 -2.29
N ARG A 143 2.67 -1.03 -1.57
CA ARG A 143 1.44 -0.26 -1.39
C ARG A 143 0.95 0.31 -2.71
N PRO A 144 -0.35 0.14 -3.08
CA PRO A 144 -0.87 0.66 -4.35
C PRO A 144 -0.98 2.17 -4.32
N GLU A 145 -0.49 2.82 -5.38
CA GLU A 145 -0.55 4.28 -5.54
C GLU A 145 -1.47 4.67 -6.70
N ARG A 146 -1.85 5.95 -6.78
CA ARG A 146 -2.65 6.52 -7.88
C ARG A 146 -1.79 6.59 -9.14
N ALA A 147 -2.40 6.44 -10.31
CA ALA A 147 -1.73 6.60 -11.60
C ALA A 147 -1.01 7.96 -11.74
N TYR A 148 -1.57 9.02 -11.11
CA TYR A 148 -0.94 10.33 -11.04
C TYR A 148 0.45 10.27 -10.41
N PHE A 149 0.59 9.65 -9.23
CA PHE A 149 1.88 9.56 -8.53
C PHE A 149 2.89 8.67 -9.26
N TYR A 150 2.45 7.60 -9.92
CA TYR A 150 3.34 6.81 -10.77
C TYR A 150 3.95 7.66 -11.88
N ARG A 151 3.15 8.48 -12.56
CA ARG A 151 3.64 9.38 -13.60
C ARG A 151 4.60 10.46 -13.07
N GLU A 152 4.30 11.00 -11.89
CA GLU A 152 5.18 12.03 -11.29
C GLU A 152 6.51 11.43 -10.84
N PHE A 153 6.47 10.29 -10.14
CA PHE A 153 7.68 9.66 -9.63
C PHE A 153 8.55 9.07 -10.74
N GLU A 154 7.96 8.54 -11.81
CA GLU A 154 8.70 8.02 -12.96
C GLU A 154 9.58 9.09 -13.64
N LYS A 155 9.26 10.38 -13.50
CA LYS A 155 10.04 11.48 -14.07
C LYS A 155 11.44 11.61 -13.46
N TYR A 156 11.58 11.31 -12.17
CA TYR A 156 12.84 11.45 -11.43
C TYR A 156 13.33 10.15 -10.77
N ILE A 157 12.50 9.10 -10.79
CA ILE A 157 12.85 7.74 -10.39
C ILE A 157 12.51 6.79 -11.54
N PRO A 158 13.29 6.75 -12.64
CA PRO A 158 13.02 5.84 -13.74
C PRO A 158 13.00 4.38 -13.27
N GLY A 159 11.89 3.69 -13.58
CA GLY A 159 11.65 2.33 -13.11
C GLY A 159 10.82 2.24 -11.82
N PHE A 160 10.24 3.35 -11.33
CA PHE A 160 9.31 3.30 -10.20
C PHE A 160 8.11 2.36 -10.47
N SER A 161 7.67 2.26 -11.71
CA SER A 161 6.60 1.37 -12.16
C SER A 161 6.96 -0.13 -12.10
N ASN A 162 8.24 -0.49 -11.91
CA ASN A 162 8.66 -1.89 -11.77
C ASN A 162 8.00 -2.59 -10.57
N ARG A 163 7.50 -1.83 -9.59
CA ARG A 163 6.75 -2.36 -8.44
C ARG A 163 5.38 -2.94 -8.81
N LEU A 164 4.86 -2.63 -10.01
CA LEU A 164 3.57 -3.12 -10.50
C LEU A 164 3.62 -4.57 -11.02
N ILE A 165 4.76 -5.23 -11.02
CA ILE A 165 4.89 -6.62 -11.50
C ILE A 165 4.35 -7.65 -10.50
N VAL A 166 4.01 -7.24 -9.27
CA VAL A 166 3.41 -8.07 -8.24
C VAL A 166 2.10 -7.47 -7.74
N THR A 167 1.26 -8.30 -7.11
CA THR A 167 0.02 -7.84 -6.49
C THR A 167 0.31 -6.84 -5.37
N PRO A 168 -0.34 -5.68 -5.34
CA PRO A 168 -0.15 -4.69 -4.27
C PRO A 168 -0.65 -5.22 -2.92
N GLY A 169 -0.07 -4.71 -1.82
CA GLY A 169 -0.38 -5.15 -0.46
C GLY A 169 -1.15 -4.14 0.38
N LEU A 170 -1.88 -4.67 1.36
CA LEU A 170 -2.44 -3.89 2.48
C LEU A 170 -1.30 -3.39 3.38
N THR A 171 -0.39 -4.28 3.73
CA THR A 171 0.91 -3.96 4.31
C THR A 171 2.04 -4.36 3.37
N GLY A 172 3.28 -3.99 3.68
CA GLY A 172 4.42 -4.33 2.84
C GLY A 172 5.75 -4.01 3.49
N TYR A 173 6.82 -4.47 2.87
CA TYR A 173 8.16 -4.37 3.41
C TYR A 173 8.62 -2.92 3.61
N ALA A 174 8.29 -2.01 2.70
CA ALA A 174 8.51 -0.58 2.87
C ALA A 174 7.73 -0.01 4.06
N GLN A 175 6.45 -0.38 4.20
CA GLN A 175 5.56 0.14 5.26
C GLN A 175 6.05 -0.26 6.66
N VAL A 176 6.59 -1.48 6.82
CA VAL A 176 7.07 -1.96 8.14
C VAL A 176 8.52 -1.57 8.47
N ASN A 177 9.26 -0.98 7.54
CA ASN A 177 10.63 -0.52 7.77
C ASN A 177 10.79 1.00 7.85
N GLY A 178 9.78 1.79 7.47
CA GLY A 178 9.85 3.25 7.56
C GLY A 178 8.50 3.96 7.51
N GLY A 179 7.42 3.23 7.21
CA GLY A 179 6.06 3.76 7.29
C GLY A 179 5.80 4.99 6.40
N TYR A 180 5.19 6.01 7.00
CA TYR A 180 4.85 7.28 6.32
C TYR A 180 6.05 8.20 6.10
N SER A 181 7.13 8.05 6.86
CA SER A 181 8.31 8.92 6.77
C SER A 181 9.18 8.67 5.55
N LEU A 182 9.01 7.52 4.89
CA LEU A 182 9.77 7.17 3.68
C LEU A 182 9.38 8.03 2.49
N LYS A 183 10.40 8.64 1.88
CA LYS A 183 10.29 9.27 0.57
C LYS A 183 10.08 8.22 -0.53
N PRO A 184 9.53 8.59 -1.71
CA PRO A 184 9.34 7.66 -2.82
C PRO A 184 10.62 6.91 -3.22
N GLU A 185 11.79 7.57 -3.18
CA GLU A 185 13.12 7.03 -3.51
C GLU A 185 13.55 5.92 -2.54
N GLU A 186 13.23 6.06 -1.27
CA GLU A 186 13.52 5.07 -0.24
C GLU A 186 12.53 3.92 -0.30
N LYS A 187 11.24 4.26 -0.50
CA LYS A 187 10.14 3.27 -0.60
C LYS A 187 10.39 2.28 -1.72
N ILE A 188 10.83 2.75 -2.90
CA ILE A 188 11.06 1.87 -4.06
C ILE A 188 12.17 0.85 -3.79
N ILE A 189 13.21 1.19 -3.04
CA ILE A 189 14.29 0.27 -2.69
C ILE A 189 13.75 -0.91 -1.88
N TYR A 190 12.94 -0.65 -0.85
CA TYR A 190 12.31 -1.70 -0.05
C TYR A 190 11.31 -2.52 -0.88
N ASP A 191 10.57 -1.89 -1.77
CA ASP A 191 9.61 -2.61 -2.62
C ASP A 191 10.35 -3.55 -3.60
N MET A 192 11.49 -3.11 -4.19
CA MET A 192 12.30 -3.98 -5.04
C MET A 192 12.91 -5.14 -4.26
N GLU A 193 13.46 -4.88 -3.07
CA GLU A 193 13.98 -5.94 -2.19
C GLU A 193 12.90 -6.97 -1.85
N TYR A 194 11.68 -6.52 -1.51
CA TYR A 194 10.56 -7.41 -1.28
C TYR A 194 10.26 -8.28 -2.50
N ILE A 195 10.17 -7.68 -3.70
CA ILE A 195 9.83 -8.37 -4.95
C ILE A 195 10.84 -9.47 -5.26
N GLU A 196 12.13 -9.22 -5.06
CA GLU A 196 13.19 -10.21 -5.30
C GLU A 196 13.22 -11.34 -4.27
N ARG A 197 12.87 -11.02 -3.01
CA ARG A 197 12.98 -11.95 -1.88
C ARG A 197 11.65 -12.54 -1.42
N GLN A 198 10.58 -12.38 -2.18
CA GLN A 198 9.25 -12.88 -1.82
C GLN A 198 9.30 -14.31 -1.27
N SER A 199 8.73 -14.49 -0.08
CA SER A 199 8.61 -15.79 0.58
C SER A 199 7.55 -15.73 1.67
N ILE A 200 7.00 -16.89 2.05
CA ILE A 200 6.04 -16.99 3.17
C ILE A 200 6.66 -16.45 4.45
N ALA A 201 7.95 -16.72 4.70
CA ALA A 201 8.64 -16.23 5.88
C ALA A 201 8.76 -14.71 5.92
N LEU A 202 9.00 -14.06 4.75
CA LEU A 202 9.05 -12.61 4.63
C LEU A 202 7.67 -11.99 4.81
N ASP A 203 6.62 -12.59 4.23
CA ASP A 203 5.24 -12.15 4.39
C ASP A 203 4.82 -12.22 5.87
N LEU A 204 5.07 -13.34 6.56
CA LEU A 204 4.78 -13.47 7.98
C LEU A 204 5.54 -12.44 8.82
N ARG A 205 6.81 -12.16 8.50
CA ARG A 205 7.58 -11.11 9.18
C ARG A 205 6.95 -9.73 8.99
N CYS A 206 6.49 -9.40 7.79
CA CYS A 206 5.79 -8.15 7.52
C CYS A 206 4.49 -8.06 8.34
N LEU A 207 3.70 -9.13 8.39
CA LEU A 207 2.46 -9.17 9.16
C LEU A 207 2.71 -8.98 10.67
N LEU A 208 3.68 -9.69 11.23
CA LEU A 208 4.04 -9.56 12.66
C LEU A 208 4.53 -8.14 12.99
N LYS A 209 5.40 -7.56 12.14
CA LYS A 209 5.84 -6.18 12.32
C LYS A 209 4.68 -5.18 12.20
N THR A 210 3.72 -5.41 11.29
CA THR A 210 2.54 -4.55 11.15
C THR A 210 1.73 -4.51 12.43
N VAL A 211 1.48 -5.68 13.06
CA VAL A 211 0.79 -5.74 14.36
C VAL A 211 1.54 -4.91 15.41
N HIS A 212 2.86 -5.05 15.51
CA HIS A 212 3.69 -4.29 16.47
C HIS A 212 3.70 -2.77 16.21
N ILE A 213 3.52 -2.32 14.97
CA ILE A 213 3.49 -0.89 14.64
C ILE A 213 2.11 -0.28 14.93
N VAL A 214 1.04 -1.08 14.85
CA VAL A 214 -0.33 -0.62 15.05
C VAL A 214 -0.72 -0.62 16.52
N PHE A 215 -0.17 -1.54 17.31
CA PHE A 215 -0.45 -1.74 18.75
C PHE A 215 0.80 -1.56 19.60
#